data_b3f0ebd9846e41474a8012f918236dca
#
_entry.id   b3f0ebd9846e41474a8012f918236dca
#
_cell.length_a   1.000
_cell.length_b   1.000
_cell.length_c   1.000
_cell.angle_alpha   90.00
_cell.angle_beta   90.00
_cell.angle_gamma   90.00
#
_symmetry.space_group_name_H-M   'P 1'
#
loop_
_entity.id
_entity.type
_entity.pdbx_description
1 polymer ?
#
loop_
_entity_poly.entity_id
_entity_poly.type
_entity_poly.pdbx_seq_one_letter_code
_entity_poly.pdbx_strand_id
1 'polypeptide(L)'
;LQNPRVAAVVADSVVRSLQEYIIGYRTSKAKEDCAYLEKLFEERKQEYYTAQKEYAEYVDSHDNLILQSVRAEQERLQNEMSLTYQVYSQVANQLQVARAKVQEEKPVFAVVEPAVIPLKTSGLGMKVYVLLFIFLSIFVMLGWGLFGKKIFDSLKR
;
A
#
# COMPACT_ATOMS: atom_id res chain seq x y z
N LEU A 1 18.74 20.01 -11.65
CA LEU A 1 17.92 21.24 -11.60
C LEU A 1 18.71 22.33 -10.89
N GLN A 2 19.20 23.34 -11.63
CA GLN A 2 20.06 24.38 -11.07
C GLN A 2 19.28 25.46 -10.28
N ASN A 3 17.95 25.52 -10.45
CA ASN A 3 17.10 26.48 -9.75
C ASN A 3 16.34 25.80 -8.62
N PRO A 4 16.60 26.15 -7.33
CA PRO A 4 15.98 25.49 -6.18
C PRO A 4 14.46 25.70 -6.12
N ARG A 5 13.92 26.79 -6.69
CA ARG A 5 12.48 27.03 -6.77
C ARG A 5 11.81 26.05 -7.73
N VAL A 6 12.43 25.81 -8.90
CA VAL A 6 11.92 24.84 -9.88
C VAL A 6 11.96 23.44 -9.31
N ALA A 7 13.04 23.08 -8.59
CA ALA A 7 13.15 21.78 -7.93
C ALA A 7 12.02 21.54 -6.89
N ALA A 8 11.71 22.54 -6.08
CA ALA A 8 10.63 22.45 -5.09
C ALA A 8 9.24 22.29 -5.75
N VAL A 9 8.95 23.06 -6.80
CA VAL A 9 7.66 22.98 -7.55
C VAL A 9 7.53 21.63 -8.25
N VAL A 10 8.60 21.11 -8.86
CA VAL A 10 8.58 19.80 -9.51
C VAL A 10 8.37 18.69 -8.47
N ALA A 11 9.06 18.76 -7.32
CA ALA A 11 8.88 17.77 -6.24
C ALA A 11 7.44 17.77 -5.73
N ASP A 12 6.84 18.93 -5.48
CA ASP A 12 5.43 19.04 -5.05
C ASP A 12 4.45 18.49 -6.10
N SER A 13 4.67 18.79 -7.38
CA SER A 13 3.86 18.25 -8.48
C SER A 13 3.95 16.74 -8.59
N VAL A 14 5.14 16.15 -8.45
CA VAL A 14 5.36 14.70 -8.47
C VAL A 14 4.68 14.04 -7.29
N VAL A 15 4.84 14.59 -6.08
CA VAL A 15 4.18 14.08 -4.87
C VAL A 15 2.66 14.11 -5.04
N ARG A 16 2.10 15.20 -5.51
CA ARG A 16 0.65 15.34 -5.75
C ARG A 16 0.14 14.33 -6.77
N SER A 17 0.79 14.22 -7.93
CA SER A 17 0.40 13.25 -8.96
C SER A 17 0.50 11.81 -8.47
N LEU A 18 1.53 11.48 -7.68
CA LEU A 18 1.70 10.15 -7.08
C LEU A 18 0.59 9.87 -6.05
N GLN A 19 0.26 10.86 -5.21
CA GLN A 19 -0.83 10.75 -4.26
C GLN A 19 -2.17 10.49 -4.98
N GLU A 20 -2.52 11.29 -5.97
CA GLU A 20 -3.75 11.11 -6.76
C GLU A 20 -3.81 9.74 -7.43
N TYR A 21 -2.70 9.27 -7.99
CA TYR A 21 -2.61 7.95 -8.60
C TYR A 21 -2.84 6.82 -7.58
N ILE A 22 -2.13 6.86 -6.44
CA ILE A 22 -2.24 5.83 -5.39
C ILE A 22 -3.66 5.81 -4.83
N ILE A 23 -4.24 6.96 -4.56
CA ILE A 23 -5.62 7.11 -4.09
C ILE A 23 -6.59 6.48 -5.09
N GLY A 24 -6.50 6.91 -6.35
CA GLY A 24 -7.37 6.42 -7.41
C GLY A 24 -7.29 4.90 -7.55
N TYR A 25 -6.07 4.36 -7.56
CA TYR A 25 -5.84 2.92 -7.65
C TYR A 25 -6.44 2.14 -6.47
N ARG A 26 -6.15 2.56 -5.22
CA ARG A 26 -6.64 1.88 -4.01
C ARG A 26 -8.16 1.95 -3.89
N THR A 27 -8.73 3.13 -4.17
CA THR A 27 -10.19 3.31 -4.13
C THR A 27 -10.89 2.51 -5.23
N SER A 28 -10.32 2.46 -6.45
CA SER A 28 -10.86 1.63 -7.53
C SER A 28 -10.83 0.16 -7.17
N LYS A 29 -9.69 -0.33 -6.67
CA LYS A 29 -9.53 -1.73 -6.24
C LYS A 29 -10.50 -2.11 -5.13
N ALA A 30 -10.65 -1.26 -4.11
CA ALA A 30 -11.60 -1.51 -3.02
C ALA A 30 -13.05 -1.56 -3.51
N LYS A 31 -13.42 -0.72 -4.48
CA LYS A 31 -14.76 -0.75 -5.11
C LYS A 31 -14.99 -2.02 -5.94
N GLU A 32 -13.98 -2.47 -6.70
CA GLU A 32 -14.06 -3.71 -7.48
C GLU A 32 -14.25 -4.92 -6.55
N ASP A 33 -13.46 -5.00 -5.47
CA ASP A 33 -13.56 -6.06 -4.47
C ASP A 33 -14.95 -6.04 -3.79
N CYS A 34 -15.48 -4.87 -3.48
CA CYS A 34 -16.83 -4.70 -2.91
C CYS A 34 -17.91 -5.16 -3.90
N ALA A 35 -17.84 -4.76 -5.18
CA ALA A 35 -18.80 -5.17 -6.20
C ALA A 35 -18.77 -6.69 -6.46
N TYR A 36 -17.60 -7.30 -6.43
CA TYR A 36 -17.46 -8.76 -6.50
C TYR A 36 -18.16 -9.44 -5.32
N LEU A 37 -17.93 -8.96 -4.10
CA LEU A 37 -18.57 -9.51 -2.89
C LEU A 37 -20.07 -9.27 -2.86
N GLU A 38 -20.59 -8.18 -3.43
CA GLU A 38 -22.03 -7.95 -3.60
C GLU A 38 -22.67 -8.99 -4.49
N LYS A 39 -22.03 -9.29 -5.63
CA LYS A 39 -22.48 -10.35 -6.54
C LYS A 39 -22.46 -11.71 -5.85
N LEU A 40 -21.34 -12.04 -5.19
CA LEU A 40 -21.18 -13.31 -4.48
C LEU A 40 -22.23 -13.46 -3.35
N PHE A 41 -22.52 -12.37 -2.64
CA PHE A 41 -23.55 -12.36 -1.61
C PHE A 41 -24.94 -12.70 -2.15
N GLU A 42 -25.35 -12.12 -3.28
CA GLU A 42 -26.64 -12.46 -3.89
C GLU A 42 -26.68 -13.91 -4.39
N GLU A 43 -25.56 -14.44 -4.94
CA GLU A 43 -25.47 -15.85 -5.34
C GLU A 43 -25.64 -16.78 -4.12
N ARG A 44 -24.91 -16.55 -3.03
CA ARG A 44 -24.99 -17.38 -1.81
C ARG A 44 -26.32 -17.27 -1.10
N LYS A 45 -26.94 -16.10 -1.15
CA LYS A 45 -28.29 -15.87 -0.62
C LYS A 45 -29.33 -16.69 -1.38
N GLN A 46 -29.24 -16.76 -2.70
CA GLN A 46 -30.15 -17.58 -3.52
C GLN A 46 -29.96 -19.08 -3.24
N GLU A 47 -28.69 -19.53 -3.12
CA GLU A 47 -28.41 -20.92 -2.74
C GLU A 47 -29.01 -21.29 -1.39
N TYR A 48 -28.85 -20.43 -0.38
CA TYR A 48 -29.46 -20.64 0.93
C TYR A 48 -30.99 -20.72 0.84
N TYR A 49 -31.63 -19.79 0.13
CA TYR A 49 -33.11 -19.82 0.01
C TYR A 49 -33.61 -21.04 -0.77
N THR A 50 -32.84 -21.52 -1.74
CA THR A 50 -33.17 -22.76 -2.45
C THR A 50 -33.08 -23.95 -1.50
N ALA A 51 -31.97 -24.09 -0.76
CA ALA A 51 -31.82 -25.18 0.22
C ALA A 51 -32.88 -25.11 1.33
N GLN A 52 -33.23 -23.90 1.79
CA GLN A 52 -34.28 -23.70 2.78
C GLN A 52 -35.67 -24.16 2.25
N LYS A 53 -35.97 -23.82 1.01
CA LYS A 53 -37.19 -24.21 0.33
C LYS A 53 -37.29 -25.74 0.15
N GLU A 54 -36.19 -26.35 -0.33
CA GLU A 54 -36.13 -27.80 -0.51
C GLU A 54 -36.34 -28.55 0.83
N TYR A 55 -35.69 -28.07 1.90
CA TYR A 55 -35.88 -28.64 3.21
C TYR A 55 -37.34 -28.51 3.67
N ALA A 56 -37.98 -27.32 3.53
CA ALA A 56 -39.35 -27.08 3.94
C ALA A 56 -40.34 -27.94 3.16
N GLU A 57 -40.19 -27.99 1.81
CA GLU A 57 -41.05 -28.82 0.95
C GLU A 57 -40.93 -30.31 1.30
N TYR A 58 -39.71 -30.76 1.62
CA TYR A 58 -39.50 -32.17 2.01
C TYR A 58 -40.20 -32.49 3.35
N VAL A 59 -40.05 -31.61 4.36
CA VAL A 59 -40.71 -31.78 5.68
C VAL A 59 -42.22 -31.79 5.53
N ASP A 60 -42.77 -30.82 4.81
CA ASP A 60 -44.24 -30.68 4.61
C ASP A 60 -44.83 -31.90 3.89
N SER A 61 -44.10 -32.46 2.92
CA SER A 61 -44.58 -33.64 2.16
C SER A 61 -44.46 -34.96 2.92
N HIS A 62 -43.69 -35.04 3.98
CA HIS A 62 -43.40 -36.28 4.73
C HIS A 62 -43.72 -36.21 6.23
N ASP A 63 -44.53 -35.23 6.65
CA ASP A 63 -44.84 -34.95 8.05
C ASP A 63 -45.38 -36.18 8.84
N ASN A 64 -46.06 -37.09 8.17
CA ASN A 64 -46.67 -38.26 8.83
C ASN A 64 -45.86 -39.56 8.64
N LEU A 65 -44.68 -39.55 8.07
CA LEU A 65 -43.91 -40.75 7.75
C LEU A 65 -42.74 -40.96 8.76
N ILE A 66 -42.85 -42.03 9.55
CA ILE A 66 -41.83 -42.40 10.57
C ILE A 66 -40.85 -43.43 9.97
N LEU A 67 -40.42 -43.22 8.75
CA LEU A 67 -39.44 -44.11 8.11
C LEU A 67 -37.99 -43.59 8.36
N GLN A 68 -37.08 -44.53 8.63
CA GLN A 68 -35.67 -44.20 8.86
C GLN A 68 -35.03 -43.50 7.65
N SER A 69 -35.44 -43.88 6.45
CA SER A 69 -34.95 -43.23 5.20
C SER A 69 -35.43 -41.76 5.09
N VAL A 70 -36.66 -41.47 5.53
CA VAL A 70 -37.22 -40.11 5.54
C VAL A 70 -36.45 -39.23 6.51
N ARG A 71 -36.10 -39.76 7.71
CA ARG A 71 -35.32 -39.03 8.70
C ARG A 71 -33.89 -38.75 8.20
N ALA A 72 -33.25 -39.72 7.58
CA ALA A 72 -31.91 -39.57 7.04
C ALA A 72 -31.85 -38.49 5.95
N GLU A 73 -32.83 -38.45 5.06
CA GLU A 73 -32.94 -37.42 4.01
C GLU A 73 -33.29 -36.03 4.58
N GLN A 74 -34.17 -35.98 5.57
CA GLN A 74 -34.44 -34.72 6.27
C GLN A 74 -33.19 -34.16 6.95
N GLU A 75 -32.38 -35.01 7.60
CA GLU A 75 -31.12 -34.62 8.23
C GLU A 75 -30.12 -34.14 7.19
N ARG A 76 -30.02 -34.80 6.02
CA ARG A 76 -29.17 -34.39 4.92
C ARG A 76 -29.53 -32.98 4.43
N LEU A 77 -30.82 -32.72 4.15
CA LEU A 77 -31.32 -31.43 3.70
C LEU A 77 -31.13 -30.32 4.75
N GLN A 78 -31.36 -30.67 6.02
CA GLN A 78 -31.11 -29.74 7.13
C GLN A 78 -29.63 -29.35 7.24
N ASN A 79 -28.72 -30.33 7.06
CA ASN A 79 -27.27 -30.06 7.05
C ASN A 79 -26.87 -29.21 5.86
N GLU A 80 -27.43 -29.45 4.66
CA GLU A 80 -27.19 -28.66 3.46
C GLU A 80 -27.69 -27.21 3.63
N MET A 81 -28.89 -27.01 4.17
CA MET A 81 -29.41 -25.68 4.52
C MET A 81 -28.51 -24.98 5.55
N SER A 82 -28.06 -25.70 6.57
CA SER A 82 -27.16 -25.15 7.59
C SER A 82 -25.79 -24.73 7.00
N LEU A 83 -25.22 -25.55 6.09
CA LEU A 83 -23.98 -25.25 5.42
C LEU A 83 -24.11 -24.03 4.49
N THR A 84 -25.15 -23.97 3.69
CA THR A 84 -25.42 -22.81 2.81
C THR A 84 -25.66 -21.55 3.60
N TYR A 85 -26.33 -21.62 4.75
CA TYR A 85 -26.49 -20.49 5.69
C TYR A 85 -25.16 -20.01 6.25
N GLN A 86 -24.27 -20.91 6.64
CA GLN A 86 -22.95 -20.53 7.15
C GLN A 86 -22.12 -19.80 6.08
N VAL A 87 -22.12 -20.30 4.83
CA VAL A 87 -21.44 -19.66 3.70
C VAL A 87 -22.03 -18.28 3.42
N TYR A 88 -23.36 -18.19 3.33
CA TYR A 88 -24.07 -16.92 3.16
C TYR A 88 -23.71 -15.90 4.26
N SER A 89 -23.74 -16.32 5.52
CA SER A 89 -23.39 -15.49 6.66
C SER A 89 -21.94 -15.01 6.63
N GLN A 90 -21.01 -15.89 6.23
CA GLN A 90 -19.61 -15.54 6.09
C GLN A 90 -19.39 -14.50 4.99
N VAL A 91 -20.03 -14.67 3.83
CA VAL A 91 -19.94 -13.70 2.72
C VAL A 91 -20.59 -12.36 3.11
N ALA A 92 -21.71 -12.39 3.85
CA ALA A 92 -22.33 -11.19 4.39
C ALA A 92 -21.36 -10.38 5.27
N ASN A 93 -20.65 -11.06 6.17
CA ASN A 93 -19.63 -10.42 7.00
C ASN A 93 -18.46 -9.85 6.17
N GLN A 94 -17.97 -10.59 5.17
CA GLN A 94 -16.92 -10.09 4.28
C GLN A 94 -17.38 -8.86 3.49
N LEU A 95 -18.62 -8.84 3.01
CA LEU A 95 -19.18 -7.69 2.31
C LEU A 95 -19.24 -6.45 3.22
N GLN A 96 -19.62 -6.61 4.49
CA GLN A 96 -19.62 -5.50 5.45
C GLN A 96 -18.19 -4.93 5.64
N VAL A 97 -17.19 -5.81 5.76
CA VAL A 97 -15.79 -5.39 5.87
C VAL A 97 -15.33 -4.68 4.58
N ALA A 98 -15.68 -5.20 3.41
CA ALA A 98 -15.33 -4.57 2.13
C ALA A 98 -15.97 -3.19 1.97
N ARG A 99 -17.25 -3.03 2.37
CA ARG A 99 -17.94 -1.73 2.40
C ARG A 99 -17.26 -0.73 3.34
N ALA A 100 -16.85 -1.17 4.53
CA ALA A 100 -16.09 -0.35 5.47
C ALA A 100 -14.76 0.08 4.85
N LYS A 101 -14.03 -0.84 4.20
CA LYS A 101 -12.77 -0.56 3.52
C LYS A 101 -12.90 0.48 2.40
N VAL A 102 -13.96 0.43 1.59
CA VAL A 102 -14.23 1.47 0.57
C VAL A 102 -14.41 2.86 1.20
N GLN A 103 -14.94 2.93 2.42
CA GLN A 103 -15.08 4.18 3.17
C GLN A 103 -13.73 4.68 3.72
N GLU A 104 -12.91 3.77 4.25
CA GLU A 104 -11.59 4.06 4.81
C GLU A 104 -10.58 4.50 3.75
N GLU A 105 -10.67 3.94 2.54
CA GLU A 105 -9.78 4.30 1.42
C GLU A 105 -10.10 5.69 0.83
N LYS A 106 -11.10 6.40 1.36
CA LYS A 106 -11.27 7.83 1.08
C LYS A 106 -10.12 8.58 1.76
N PRO A 107 -9.23 9.21 0.99
CA PRO A 107 -7.96 9.63 1.52
C PRO A 107 -8.08 10.81 2.47
N VAL A 108 -7.52 10.65 3.65
CA VAL A 108 -7.11 11.77 4.50
C VAL A 108 -5.59 11.84 4.41
N PHE A 109 -5.06 12.45 3.35
CA PHE A 109 -3.64 12.77 3.31
C PHE A 109 -3.39 14.11 3.97
N ALA A 110 -2.71 14.08 5.10
CA ALA A 110 -2.06 15.26 5.64
C ALA A 110 -0.66 15.35 5.02
N VAL A 111 -0.35 16.40 4.27
CA VAL A 111 1.02 16.72 3.90
C VAL A 111 1.72 17.14 5.18
N VAL A 112 2.53 16.24 5.74
CA VAL A 112 3.22 16.48 7.02
C VAL A 112 4.31 17.53 6.85
N GLU A 113 4.93 17.60 5.66
CA GLU A 113 5.99 18.55 5.37
C GLU A 113 5.92 18.98 3.89
N PRO A 114 5.48 20.21 3.58
CA PRO A 114 5.47 20.71 2.21
C PRO A 114 6.90 20.88 1.70
N ALA A 115 7.10 20.77 0.38
CA ALA A 115 8.38 21.01 -0.25
C ALA A 115 8.84 22.45 0.01
N VAL A 116 9.83 22.63 0.88
CA VAL A 116 10.37 23.95 1.26
C VAL A 116 11.56 24.26 0.34
N ILE A 117 11.61 25.51 -0.13
CA ILE A 117 12.74 26.02 -0.90
C ILE A 117 13.96 26.03 0.01
N PRO A 118 15.04 25.31 -0.27
CA PRO A 118 16.23 25.31 0.57
C PRO A 118 16.85 26.73 0.58
N LEU A 119 16.83 27.37 1.74
CA LEU A 119 17.39 28.70 1.96
C LEU A 119 18.93 28.70 1.99
N LYS A 120 19.57 27.53 2.13
CA LYS A 120 21.02 27.36 2.13
C LYS A 120 21.43 26.34 1.09
N THR A 121 22.52 26.65 0.34
CA THR A 121 23.15 25.69 -0.56
C THR A 121 23.73 24.53 0.25
N SER A 122 23.36 23.29 -0.09
CA SER A 122 23.88 22.05 0.54
C SER A 122 25.37 21.76 0.22
N GLY A 123 26.04 22.62 -0.55
CA GLY A 123 27.43 22.45 -0.90
C GLY A 123 28.36 23.07 0.16
N LEU A 124 29.56 22.53 0.26
CA LEU A 124 30.68 23.15 1.00
C LEU A 124 30.82 24.60 0.54
N GLY A 125 30.57 25.54 1.44
CA GLY A 125 30.61 26.95 1.10
C GLY A 125 31.93 27.37 0.47
N MET A 126 31.93 28.33 -0.44
CA MET A 126 33.12 28.85 -1.14
C MET A 126 34.27 29.15 -0.18
N LYS A 127 33.96 29.55 1.05
CA LYS A 127 34.94 29.81 2.16
C LYS A 127 35.74 28.56 2.54
N VAL A 128 35.13 27.38 2.53
CA VAL A 128 35.78 26.10 2.85
C VAL A 128 36.75 25.68 1.74
N TYR A 129 36.36 25.87 0.46
CA TYR A 129 37.27 25.62 -0.68
C TYR A 129 38.50 26.53 -0.63
N VAL A 130 38.34 27.84 -0.36
CA VAL A 130 39.42 28.80 -0.23
C VAL A 130 40.36 28.36 0.88
N LEU A 131 39.83 27.98 2.05
CA LEU A 131 40.65 27.58 3.19
C LEU A 131 41.40 26.25 2.90
N LEU A 132 40.78 25.31 2.19
CA LEU A 132 41.39 24.06 1.77
C LEU A 132 42.54 24.32 0.76
N PHE A 133 42.35 25.24 -0.20
CA PHE A 133 43.41 25.62 -1.13
C PHE A 133 44.59 26.33 -0.45
N ILE A 134 44.33 27.20 0.53
CA ILE A 134 45.39 27.85 1.33
C ILE A 134 46.18 26.78 2.08
N PHE A 135 45.50 25.85 2.75
CA PHE A 135 46.13 24.76 3.49
C PHE A 135 47.00 23.87 2.56
N LEU A 136 46.48 23.51 1.40
CA LEU A 136 47.16 22.70 0.40
C LEU A 136 48.42 23.43 -0.12
N SER A 137 48.36 24.75 -0.40
CA SER A 137 49.50 25.52 -0.90
C SER A 137 50.60 25.61 0.16
N ILE A 138 50.28 25.78 1.44
CA ILE A 138 51.24 25.78 2.56
C ILE A 138 51.91 24.39 2.63
N PHE A 139 51.15 23.32 2.50
CA PHE A 139 51.64 21.95 2.58
C PHE A 139 52.63 21.62 1.43
N VAL A 140 52.30 22.07 0.21
CA VAL A 140 53.21 21.96 -0.94
C VAL A 140 54.50 22.77 -0.77
N MET A 141 54.38 24.00 -0.23
CA MET A 141 55.54 24.85 0.02
C MET A 141 56.49 24.30 1.09
N LEU A 142 55.96 23.76 2.18
CA LEU A 142 56.72 23.07 3.21
C LEU A 142 57.38 21.78 2.69
N GLY A 143 56.65 20.98 1.91
CA GLY A 143 57.13 19.75 1.26
C GLY A 143 58.32 20.06 0.32
N TRP A 144 58.17 21.10 -0.50
CA TRP A 144 59.25 21.55 -1.39
C TRP A 144 60.44 22.08 -0.61
N GLY A 145 60.24 22.82 0.46
CA GLY A 145 61.33 23.36 1.30
C GLY A 145 62.14 22.26 2.02
N LEU A 146 61.45 21.22 2.48
CA LEU A 146 62.07 20.13 3.26
C LEU A 146 62.67 19.02 2.36
N PHE A 147 62.00 18.67 1.26
CA PHE A 147 62.43 17.59 0.38
C PHE A 147 63.12 18.09 -0.88
N GLY A 148 62.68 19.22 -1.45
CA GLY A 148 63.23 19.74 -2.70
C GLY A 148 64.74 20.09 -2.60
N LYS A 149 65.16 20.66 -1.49
CA LYS A 149 66.62 20.92 -1.23
C LYS A 149 67.41 19.61 -1.20
N LYS A 150 66.89 18.58 -0.54
CA LYS A 150 67.58 17.27 -0.45
C LYS A 150 67.72 16.55 -1.78
N ILE A 151 66.71 16.65 -2.64
CA ILE A 151 66.72 16.06 -3.98
C ILE A 151 67.67 16.84 -4.90
N PHE A 152 67.66 18.18 -4.80
CA PHE A 152 68.54 19.01 -5.64
C PHE A 152 70.03 18.83 -5.29
N ASP A 153 70.34 18.67 -4.00
CA ASP A 153 71.74 18.39 -3.54
C ASP A 153 72.20 16.94 -3.93
N SER A 154 71.23 16.00 -3.96
CA SER A 154 71.51 14.62 -4.41
C SER A 154 71.77 14.49 -5.95
N LEU A 155 71.11 15.35 -6.74
CA LEU A 155 71.29 15.36 -8.20
C LEU A 155 72.59 16.11 -8.68
N LYS A 156 73.21 16.89 -7.78
CA LYS A 156 74.39 17.67 -8.07
C LYS A 156 75.71 16.99 -7.66
N ARG A 157 75.64 15.75 -7.18
CA ARG A 157 76.74 14.86 -6.88
C ARG A 157 76.83 13.76 -7.92
#